data_93304ad04dbc17e95390f2efabd01d03
#
_entry.id   93304ad04dbc17e95390f2efabd01d03
#
_cell.length_a   1.000
_cell.length_b   1.000
_cell.length_c   1.000
_cell.angle_alpha   90.00
_cell.angle_beta   90.00
_cell.angle_gamma   90.00
#
_symmetry.space_group_name_H-M   'P 1'
#
loop_
_entity.id
_entity.type
_entity.pdbx_description
1 polymer ?
#
loop_
_entity_poly.entity_id
_entity_poly.type
_entity_poly.pdbx_seq_one_letter_code
_entity_poly.pdbx_strand_id
1 'polypeptide(L)'
;MNVNTAFFCGLKCGGSDGFSGLTANPLIGRFSDKLISKGGSTVLTEVPEMFGAETILMNRCVNEEVFDKTVSLINDFKDYFTSHNQVVYENPSPGNKKGGITTLEDKSLGCVQKSGSADVEDVIEIGGSVTRKGLNLLTGPGNDT
;
A
#
# COMPACT_ATOMS: atom_id res chain seq x y z
N MET A 1 26.28 -5.89 22.52
CA MET A 1 25.82 -6.49 21.26
C MET A 1 24.87 -5.50 20.58
N ASN A 2 25.38 -4.75 19.58
CA ASN A 2 24.53 -3.92 18.74
C ASN A 2 23.92 -4.81 17.66
N VAL A 3 22.77 -5.38 17.92
CA VAL A 3 21.99 -6.06 16.89
C VAL A 3 21.17 -4.98 16.19
N ASN A 4 21.78 -4.32 15.22
CA ASN A 4 21.07 -3.44 14.27
C ASN A 4 20.32 -4.32 13.25
N THR A 5 19.49 -5.20 13.73
CA THR A 5 18.60 -5.98 12.86
C THR A 5 17.40 -5.10 12.56
N ALA A 6 17.46 -4.37 11.46
CA ALA A 6 16.30 -3.67 10.95
C ALA A 6 15.23 -4.71 10.60
N PHE A 7 14.09 -4.68 11.27
CA PHE A 7 12.98 -5.56 10.98
C PHE A 7 12.13 -4.93 9.86
N PHE A 8 11.91 -5.68 8.78
CA PHE A 8 11.11 -5.25 7.64
C PHE A 8 9.86 -6.13 7.50
N CYS A 9 8.74 -5.53 7.16
CA CYS A 9 7.49 -6.25 6.94
C CYS A 9 6.78 -5.70 5.69
N GLY A 10 6.52 -6.59 4.72
CA GLY A 10 5.64 -6.30 3.59
C GLY A 10 4.18 -6.38 4.00
N LEU A 11 3.37 -5.44 3.54
CA LEU A 11 1.94 -5.34 3.81
C LEU A 11 1.19 -5.56 2.51
N LYS A 12 0.39 -6.61 2.45
CA LYS A 12 -0.42 -6.95 1.29
C LYS A 12 -1.78 -7.53 1.67
N CYS A 13 -2.67 -7.61 0.70
CA CYS A 13 -3.95 -8.29 0.82
C CYS A 13 -3.74 -9.82 0.78
N GLY A 14 -4.58 -10.56 1.52
CA GLY A 14 -4.65 -12.02 1.48
C GLY A 14 -6.01 -12.54 1.02
N GLY A 15 -6.80 -11.70 0.34
CA GLY A 15 -8.18 -11.99 -0.04
C GLY A 15 -9.17 -11.24 0.84
N SER A 16 -9.33 -9.94 0.60
CA SER A 16 -10.21 -9.05 1.41
C SER A 16 -11.69 -9.35 1.21
N ASP A 17 -12.45 -9.20 2.29
CA ASP A 17 -13.91 -9.19 2.33
C ASP A 17 -14.44 -7.91 2.98
N GLY A 18 -15.77 -7.75 3.08
CA GLY A 18 -16.39 -6.58 3.67
C GLY A 18 -16.01 -6.30 5.13
N PHE A 19 -15.57 -7.30 5.90
CA PHE A 19 -15.11 -7.13 7.27
C PHE A 19 -13.63 -6.80 7.40
N SER A 20 -12.84 -7.00 6.35
CA SER A 20 -11.39 -6.73 6.36
C SER A 20 -11.08 -5.28 6.72
N GLY A 21 -11.87 -4.32 6.22
CA GLY A 21 -11.74 -2.89 6.53
C GLY A 21 -12.06 -2.53 8.00
N LEU A 22 -12.83 -3.37 8.69
CA LEU A 22 -13.20 -3.16 10.09
C LEU A 22 -12.29 -3.92 11.06
N THR A 23 -11.59 -4.94 10.60
CA THR A 23 -10.84 -5.89 11.46
C THR A 23 -9.37 -6.00 11.07
N ALA A 24 -9.07 -6.77 10.04
CA ALA A 24 -7.70 -7.11 9.66
C ALA A 24 -6.88 -5.89 9.22
N ASN A 25 -7.43 -5.02 8.38
CA ASN A 25 -6.68 -3.88 7.85
C ASN A 25 -6.30 -2.85 8.93
N PRO A 26 -7.22 -2.42 9.83
CA PRO A 26 -6.85 -1.57 10.96
C PRO A 26 -5.85 -2.24 11.92
N LEU A 27 -5.97 -3.55 12.14
CA LEU A 27 -5.01 -4.30 12.97
C LEU A 27 -3.61 -4.28 12.36
N ILE A 28 -3.51 -4.53 11.05
CA ILE A 28 -2.23 -4.45 10.32
C ILE A 28 -1.68 -3.03 10.37
N GLY A 29 -2.52 -2.00 10.24
CA GLY A 29 -2.11 -0.61 10.38
C GLY A 29 -1.52 -0.31 11.76
N ARG A 30 -2.15 -0.80 12.83
CA ARG A 30 -1.62 -0.68 14.20
C ARG A 30 -0.31 -1.43 14.37
N PHE A 31 -0.18 -2.60 13.75
CA PHE A 31 1.09 -3.33 13.73
C PHE A 31 2.17 -2.53 13.01
N SER A 32 1.85 -1.95 11.84
CA SER A 32 2.77 -1.09 11.08
C SER A 32 3.27 0.07 11.95
N ASP A 33 2.37 0.85 12.54
CA ASP A 33 2.71 1.97 13.43
C ASP A 33 3.60 1.52 14.59
N LYS A 34 3.28 0.36 15.20
CA LYS A 34 4.06 -0.18 16.31
C LYS A 34 5.46 -0.60 15.90
N LEU A 35 5.59 -1.26 14.74
CA LEU A 35 6.88 -1.67 14.19
C LEU A 35 7.76 -0.45 13.89
N ILE A 36 7.21 0.55 13.21
CA ILE A 36 7.90 1.80 12.88
C ILE A 36 8.33 2.54 14.14
N SER A 37 7.48 2.62 15.17
CA SER A 37 7.82 3.25 16.46
C SER A 37 8.98 2.54 17.19
N LYS A 38 9.31 1.32 16.80
CA LYS A 38 10.46 0.55 17.32
C LYS A 38 11.68 0.59 16.39
N GLY A 39 11.65 1.43 15.35
CA GLY A 39 12.75 1.61 14.41
C GLY A 39 12.78 0.59 13.29
N GLY A 40 11.72 -0.19 13.10
CA GLY A 40 11.51 -1.05 11.94
C GLY A 40 10.97 -0.30 10.73
N SER A 41 10.72 -1.05 9.65
CA SER A 41 10.15 -0.51 8.42
C SER A 41 9.04 -1.39 7.89
N THR A 42 8.05 -0.76 7.27
CA THR A 42 6.98 -1.45 6.54
C THR A 42 6.97 -1.03 5.09
N VAL A 43 6.53 -1.92 4.23
CA VAL A 43 6.42 -1.70 2.79
C VAL A 43 4.99 -2.02 2.38
N LEU A 44 4.24 -1.00 1.97
CA LEU A 44 2.92 -1.18 1.39
C LEU A 44 3.07 -1.51 -0.09
N THR A 45 2.46 -2.60 -0.51
CA THR A 45 2.45 -3.08 -1.90
C THR A 45 1.08 -2.89 -2.53
N GLU A 46 0.86 -3.44 -3.73
CA GLU A 46 -0.46 -3.51 -4.38
C GLU A 46 -0.93 -2.13 -4.87
N VAL A 47 -0.14 -1.50 -5.74
CA VAL A 47 -0.46 -0.18 -6.31
C VAL A 47 -1.88 -0.10 -6.89
N PRO A 48 -2.40 -1.11 -7.62
CA PRO A 48 -3.78 -1.08 -8.12
C PRO A 48 -4.84 -0.96 -7.04
N GLU A 49 -4.53 -1.40 -5.82
CA GLU A 49 -5.44 -1.28 -4.67
C GLU A 49 -5.33 0.06 -3.95
N MET A 50 -4.48 0.97 -4.39
CA MET A 50 -4.39 2.34 -3.85
C MET A 50 -5.26 3.33 -4.63
N PHE A 51 -5.71 2.96 -5.85
CA PHE A 51 -6.49 3.83 -6.73
C PHE A 51 -7.80 4.26 -6.06
N GLY A 52 -8.05 5.56 -6.02
CA GLY A 52 -9.20 6.17 -5.36
C GLY A 52 -8.96 6.54 -3.87
N ALA A 53 -7.87 6.06 -3.26
CA ALA A 53 -7.45 6.44 -1.90
C ALA A 53 -6.01 6.99 -1.85
N GLU A 54 -5.40 7.22 -3.00
CA GLU A 54 -4.01 7.67 -3.15
C GLU A 54 -3.71 8.97 -2.41
N THR A 55 -4.68 9.88 -2.33
CA THR A 55 -4.51 11.17 -1.63
C THR A 55 -4.19 11.01 -0.15
N ILE A 56 -4.63 9.91 0.48
CA ILE A 56 -4.30 9.61 1.87
C ILE A 56 -2.79 9.36 2.04
N LEU A 57 -2.17 8.68 1.08
CA LEU A 57 -0.73 8.44 1.07
C LEU A 57 0.05 9.71 0.70
N MET A 58 -0.41 10.42 -0.34
CA MET A 58 0.22 11.66 -0.81
C MET A 58 0.30 12.71 0.28
N ASN A 59 -0.77 12.88 1.09
CA ASN A 59 -0.82 13.84 2.19
C ASN A 59 0.11 13.47 3.36
N ARG A 60 0.71 12.30 3.35
CA ARG A 60 1.62 11.79 4.37
C ARG A 60 3.06 11.67 3.90
N CYS A 61 3.37 12.15 2.70
CA CYS A 61 4.74 12.15 2.19
C CYS A 61 5.60 13.15 2.98
N VAL A 62 6.80 12.69 3.40
CA VAL A 62 7.71 13.50 4.25
C VAL A 62 8.27 14.74 3.54
N ASN A 63 8.26 14.78 2.22
CA ASN A 63 8.74 15.90 1.41
C ASN A 63 8.19 15.84 -0.01
N GLU A 64 8.47 16.87 -0.81
CA GLU A 64 8.02 17.02 -2.19
C GLU A 64 8.56 15.90 -3.11
N GLU A 65 9.82 15.48 -2.93
CA GLU A 65 10.41 14.39 -3.71
C GLU A 65 9.62 13.08 -3.55
N VAL A 66 9.27 12.71 -2.31
CA VAL A 66 8.48 11.50 -2.02
C VAL A 66 7.04 11.65 -2.51
N PHE A 67 6.48 12.86 -2.43
CA PHE A 67 5.17 13.15 -3.00
C PHE A 67 5.17 12.92 -4.51
N ASP A 68 6.13 13.48 -5.25
CA ASP A 68 6.24 13.33 -6.71
C ASP A 68 6.44 11.86 -7.11
N LYS A 69 7.28 11.12 -6.37
CA LYS A 69 7.44 9.67 -6.57
C LYS A 69 6.13 8.91 -6.34
N THR A 70 5.34 9.31 -5.33
CA THR A 70 4.04 8.69 -5.06
C THR A 70 3.02 8.99 -6.16
N VAL A 71 3.02 10.22 -6.70
CA VAL A 71 2.20 10.58 -7.86
C VAL A 71 2.59 9.75 -9.08
N SER A 72 3.89 9.65 -9.36
CA SER A 72 4.40 8.84 -10.47
C SER A 72 4.04 7.36 -10.32
N LEU A 73 4.26 6.77 -9.13
CA LEU A 73 3.88 5.40 -8.82
C LEU A 73 2.43 5.08 -9.20
N ILE A 74 1.50 5.98 -8.87
CA ILE A 74 0.08 5.79 -9.16
C ILE A 74 -0.21 5.96 -10.66
N ASN A 75 0.31 7.01 -11.29
CA ASN A 75 0.02 7.33 -12.68
C ASN A 75 0.65 6.34 -13.64
N ASP A 76 1.91 5.97 -13.43
CA ASP A 76 2.62 4.99 -14.26
C ASP A 76 1.92 3.63 -14.23
N PHE A 77 1.32 3.27 -13.09
CA PHE A 77 0.57 2.02 -13.00
C PHE A 77 -0.81 2.09 -13.69
N LYS A 78 -1.48 3.26 -13.65
CA LYS A 78 -2.69 3.50 -14.45
C LYS A 78 -2.39 3.45 -15.95
N ASP A 79 -1.26 4.03 -16.37
CA ASP A 79 -0.79 3.99 -17.76
C ASP A 79 -0.43 2.57 -18.19
N TYR A 80 0.20 1.78 -17.32
CA TYR A 80 0.44 0.37 -17.55
C TYR A 80 -0.86 -0.39 -17.83
N PHE A 81 -1.90 -0.20 -17.03
CA PHE A 81 -3.21 -0.84 -17.25
C PHE A 81 -3.81 -0.44 -18.59
N THR A 82 -3.85 0.86 -18.89
CA THR A 82 -4.44 1.36 -20.14
C THR A 82 -3.67 0.88 -21.37
N SER A 83 -2.34 0.82 -21.29
CA SER A 83 -1.48 0.32 -22.39
C SER A 83 -1.70 -1.18 -22.69
N HIS A 84 -2.21 -1.93 -21.72
CA HIS A 84 -2.57 -3.34 -21.86
C HIS A 84 -4.08 -3.57 -22.05
N ASN A 85 -4.82 -2.52 -22.39
CA ASN A 85 -6.29 -2.57 -22.55
C ASN A 85 -7.03 -3.09 -21.30
N GLN A 86 -6.47 -2.86 -20.12
CA GLN A 86 -7.12 -3.16 -18.86
C GLN A 86 -7.82 -1.92 -18.30
N VAL A 87 -8.95 -2.15 -17.66
CA VAL A 87 -9.75 -1.05 -17.08
C VAL A 87 -9.26 -0.77 -15.67
N VAL A 88 -8.82 0.48 -15.42
CA VAL A 88 -8.25 0.92 -14.14
C VAL A 88 -9.20 0.72 -12.96
N TYR A 89 -10.50 0.86 -13.18
CA TYR A 89 -11.53 0.83 -12.13
C TYR A 89 -12.27 -0.51 -12.00
N GLU A 90 -11.80 -1.59 -12.62
CA GLU A 90 -12.43 -2.92 -12.47
C GLU A 90 -12.03 -3.67 -11.18
N ASN A 91 -11.24 -3.10 -10.33
CA ASN A 91 -11.07 -3.56 -8.96
C ASN A 91 -12.30 -3.12 -8.13
N PRO A 92 -12.86 -3.91 -7.21
CA PRO A 92 -12.37 -5.20 -6.67
C PRO A 92 -12.65 -6.41 -7.57
N SER A 93 -11.86 -7.48 -7.33
CA SER A 93 -12.00 -8.74 -8.04
C SER A 93 -13.37 -9.40 -7.79
N PRO A 94 -13.81 -10.35 -8.64
CA PRO A 94 -15.05 -11.09 -8.41
C PRO A 94 -15.13 -11.76 -7.03
N GLY A 95 -14.01 -12.25 -6.51
CA GLY A 95 -13.93 -12.84 -5.17
C GLY A 95 -14.14 -11.81 -4.07
N ASN A 96 -13.56 -10.64 -4.18
CA ASN A 96 -13.77 -9.54 -3.24
C ASN A 96 -15.23 -9.05 -3.26
N LYS A 97 -15.84 -8.94 -4.46
CA LYS A 97 -17.26 -8.57 -4.61
C LYS A 97 -18.17 -9.58 -3.93
N LYS A 98 -17.90 -10.88 -4.11
CA LYS A 98 -18.63 -11.96 -3.41
C LYS A 98 -18.45 -11.88 -1.89
N GLY A 99 -17.30 -11.42 -1.42
CA GLY A 99 -16.98 -11.19 -0.01
C GLY A 99 -17.57 -9.88 0.55
N GLY A 100 -18.29 -9.08 -0.25
CA GLY A 100 -19.01 -7.89 0.21
C GLY A 100 -18.29 -6.56 -0.01
N ILE A 101 -17.16 -6.54 -0.74
CA ILE A 101 -16.52 -5.28 -1.18
C ILE A 101 -17.15 -4.91 -2.52
N THR A 102 -17.78 -3.75 -2.61
CA THR A 102 -18.61 -3.39 -3.75
C THR A 102 -17.98 -2.37 -4.69
N THR A 103 -17.12 -1.51 -4.19
CA THR A 103 -16.52 -0.43 -4.98
C THR A 103 -14.99 -0.44 -4.93
N LEU A 104 -14.37 0.26 -5.88
CA LEU A 104 -12.93 0.49 -5.90
C LEU A 104 -12.48 1.22 -4.63
N GLU A 105 -13.25 2.23 -4.20
CA GLU A 105 -12.93 3.05 -3.03
C GLU A 105 -12.97 2.23 -1.74
N ASP A 106 -13.96 1.33 -1.57
CA ASP A 106 -14.02 0.41 -0.42
C ASP A 106 -12.75 -0.44 -0.35
N LYS A 107 -12.32 -0.99 -1.49
CA LYS A 107 -11.11 -1.80 -1.59
C LYS A 107 -9.87 -0.97 -1.26
N SER A 108 -9.76 0.23 -1.84
CA SER A 108 -8.59 1.09 -1.74
C SER A 108 -8.43 1.69 -0.34
N LEU A 109 -9.51 2.15 0.27
CA LEU A 109 -9.49 2.60 1.67
C LEU A 109 -9.02 1.49 2.60
N GLY A 110 -9.52 0.26 2.40
CA GLY A 110 -9.07 -0.91 3.15
C GLY A 110 -7.59 -1.22 2.96
N CYS A 111 -7.08 -1.14 1.72
CA CYS A 111 -5.66 -1.34 1.43
C CYS A 111 -4.79 -0.30 2.15
N VAL A 112 -5.12 0.98 2.01
CA VAL A 112 -4.35 2.08 2.60
C VAL A 112 -4.34 2.03 4.13
N GLN A 113 -5.40 1.53 4.77
CA GLN A 113 -5.45 1.34 6.22
C GLN A 113 -4.31 0.45 6.76
N LYS A 114 -3.83 -0.53 5.98
CA LYS A 114 -2.72 -1.41 6.37
C LYS A 114 -1.43 -0.62 6.63
N SER A 115 -1.26 0.55 6.03
CA SER A 115 -0.09 1.40 6.23
C SER A 115 -0.06 2.12 7.58
N GLY A 116 -1.15 2.07 8.36
CA GLY A 116 -1.26 2.81 9.62
C GLY A 116 -1.32 4.32 9.41
N SER A 117 -0.71 5.05 10.32
CA SER A 117 -0.69 6.51 10.35
C SER A 117 0.69 7.15 10.12
N ALA A 118 1.73 6.34 9.93
CA ALA A 118 3.10 6.83 9.73
C ALA A 118 3.25 7.60 8.40
N ASP A 119 4.18 8.54 8.39
CA ASP A 119 4.53 9.26 7.18
C ASP A 119 5.17 8.33 6.14
N VAL A 120 4.96 8.63 4.85
CA VAL A 120 5.58 7.91 3.74
C VAL A 120 7.01 8.43 3.56
N GLU A 121 7.98 7.57 3.82
CA GLU A 121 9.41 7.91 3.82
C GLU A 121 10.07 7.78 2.45
N ASP A 122 9.61 6.81 1.65
CA ASP A 122 10.15 6.60 0.29
C ASP A 122 9.20 5.76 -0.57
N VAL A 123 9.47 5.79 -1.87
CA VAL A 123 8.88 4.91 -2.89
C VAL A 123 10.01 4.07 -3.47
N ILE A 124 9.86 2.75 -3.43
CA ILE A 124 10.87 1.78 -3.82
C ILE A 124 10.46 1.10 -5.11
N GLU A 125 11.37 1.08 -6.09
CA GLU A 125 11.18 0.32 -7.32
C GLU A 125 11.25 -1.19 -7.06
N ILE A 126 10.52 -1.99 -7.87
CA ILE A 126 10.62 -3.45 -7.84
C ILE A 126 12.09 -3.86 -7.99
N GLY A 127 12.55 -4.73 -7.09
CA GLY A 127 13.94 -5.17 -7.04
C GLY A 127 14.88 -4.22 -6.30
N GLY A 128 14.39 -3.06 -5.88
CA GLY A 128 15.12 -2.11 -5.06
C GLY A 128 15.24 -2.55 -3.60
N SER A 129 16.04 -1.81 -2.84
CA SER A 129 16.25 -2.07 -1.41
C SER A 129 15.60 -1.01 -0.56
N VAL A 130 15.03 -1.40 0.58
CA VAL A 130 14.54 -0.47 1.60
C VAL A 130 15.73 0.22 2.25
N THR A 131 15.90 1.51 1.99
CA THR A 131 17.00 2.32 2.51
C THR A 131 16.57 3.26 3.63
N ARG A 132 15.30 3.58 3.70
CA ARG A 132 14.73 4.47 4.72
C ARG A 132 13.88 3.69 5.72
N LYS A 133 14.03 4.04 7.01
CA LYS A 133 13.18 3.50 8.07
C LYS A 133 11.81 4.16 8.01
N GLY A 134 10.78 3.39 8.37
CA GLY A 134 9.42 3.87 8.37
C GLY A 134 8.55 3.21 7.31
N LEU A 135 7.50 3.88 6.87
CA LEU A 135 6.61 3.39 5.83
C LEU A 135 7.20 3.69 4.45
N ASN A 136 7.30 2.66 3.64
CA ASN A 136 7.72 2.77 2.23
C ASN A 136 6.62 2.23 1.32
N LEU A 137 6.52 2.75 0.10
CA LEU A 137 5.64 2.21 -0.93
C LEU A 137 6.47 1.43 -1.95
N LEU A 138 5.91 0.38 -2.55
CA LEU A 138 6.59 -0.42 -3.57
C LEU A 138 5.88 -0.28 -4.91
N THR A 139 6.65 0.02 -5.98
CA THR A 139 6.15 0.09 -7.36
C THR A 139 5.87 -1.31 -7.91
N GLY A 140 4.82 -1.95 -7.43
CA GLY A 140 4.53 -3.31 -7.85
C GLY A 140 3.05 -3.65 -7.83
N PRO A 141 2.62 -4.61 -8.68
CA PRO A 141 1.22 -5.00 -8.73
C PRO A 141 0.73 -5.64 -7.43
N GLY A 142 1.62 -6.27 -6.67
CA GLY A 142 1.22 -7.05 -5.52
C GLY A 142 0.19 -8.09 -5.94
N ASN A 143 0.63 -9.22 -6.44
CA ASN A 143 -0.32 -10.23 -6.88
C ASN A 143 -0.96 -10.94 -5.69
N ASP A 144 -2.27 -11.14 -5.76
CA ASP A 144 -3.05 -12.03 -4.90
C ASP A 144 -2.82 -13.51 -5.25
N THR A 145 -1.62 -13.86 -5.65
CA THR A 145 -1.24 -15.25 -5.97
C THR A 145 -0.46 -15.86 -4.83
#